data_a4ab4ab545581aa6d1a157c29ba2b5e7
#
_entry.id   a4ab4ab545581aa6d1a157c29ba2b5e7
#
_cell.length_a   1.000
_cell.length_b   1.000
_cell.length_c   1.000
_cell.angle_alpha   90.00
_cell.angle_beta   90.00
_cell.angle_gamma   90.00
#
_symmetry.space_group_name_H-M   'P 1'
#
loop_
_entity.id
_entity.type
_entity.pdbx_description
1 polymer ?
#
loop_
_entity_poly.entity_id
_entity_poly.type
_entity_poly.pdbx_seq_one_letter_code
_entity_poly.pdbx_strand_id
1 'polypeptide(L)'
;MKTRVESTSNSLSAKLVRYGQEKFTGRLDLKVSTAQQWSLYLSYGRLVWASGSVHPTRRWRRQIIYHCPEINPNRIALKKIEPGSCWDYQLMVLLARKRMINPQQTVVVIQGIVAEILFDILQSLTLVSREQTLIQPSNGSVSSNTMETRVNKPDNFLLNAQLGVRPSMQGILPQTWMLEVEATIKQVQQVWQQWSEMGLEDVSPDLAPVLLQKSALQQQTSVATYKNLVSLINGKRTLRDIAALLKRDVLLLTRSLNPYIKKQLIELVEVPDLIAPNFVDLPGKAGTSTQKSQTQKATTQKSHKKSDQALIACIDDHPQTCKIMKDVIQSAGYRFLGIQDSIKALPLLLKHKPDLIFLDLVMPIVNGYEMCAQIRRVSMFANTPVIILTAKDGIVDRVRARIVGATDFLSKPIDNQKVVATVRKYHTTSPTKTDPV
;
A
#
# COMPACT_ATOMS: atom_id res chain seq x y z
N MET A 1 -20.24 -0.75 -31.46
CA MET A 1 -19.13 -1.00 -30.54
C MET A 1 -19.57 -1.19 -29.07
N LYS A 2 -20.43 -0.33 -28.51
CA LYS A 2 -20.96 -0.49 -27.13
C LYS A 2 -21.61 -1.85 -26.86
N THR A 3 -22.41 -2.37 -27.78
CA THR A 3 -23.22 -3.60 -27.63
C THR A 3 -22.42 -4.90 -27.38
N ARG A 4 -21.17 -5.01 -27.87
CA ARG A 4 -20.37 -6.26 -27.74
C ARG A 4 -19.62 -6.33 -26.42
N VAL A 5 -19.09 -5.22 -25.94
CA VAL A 5 -18.41 -5.10 -24.65
C VAL A 5 -19.41 -5.32 -23.51
N GLU A 6 -20.60 -4.74 -23.63
CA GLU A 6 -21.71 -4.95 -22.70
C GLU A 6 -22.14 -6.43 -22.65
N SER A 7 -22.10 -7.16 -23.76
CA SER A 7 -22.48 -8.57 -23.79
C SER A 7 -21.52 -9.48 -23.03
N THR A 8 -20.21 -9.25 -23.10
CA THR A 8 -19.19 -10.09 -22.40
C THR A 8 -19.19 -9.84 -20.89
N SER A 9 -19.29 -8.57 -20.49
CA SER A 9 -19.42 -8.19 -19.07
C SER A 9 -20.72 -8.76 -18.46
N ASN A 10 -21.82 -8.70 -19.21
CA ASN A 10 -23.11 -9.25 -18.81
C ASN A 10 -23.06 -10.80 -18.73
N SER A 11 -22.33 -11.47 -19.63
CA SER A 11 -22.13 -12.93 -19.58
C SER A 11 -21.42 -13.36 -18.31
N LEU A 12 -20.32 -12.68 -17.92
CA LEU A 12 -19.62 -12.99 -16.67
C LEU A 12 -20.53 -12.73 -15.46
N SER A 13 -21.18 -11.56 -15.42
CA SER A 13 -22.08 -11.20 -14.34
C SER A 13 -23.21 -12.21 -14.15
N ALA A 14 -23.85 -12.64 -15.25
CA ALA A 14 -24.90 -13.66 -15.22
C ALA A 14 -24.38 -15.01 -14.67
N LYS A 15 -23.16 -15.44 -15.09
CA LYS A 15 -22.54 -16.65 -14.56
C LYS A 15 -22.25 -16.56 -13.07
N LEU A 16 -21.71 -15.45 -12.59
CA LEU A 16 -21.42 -15.25 -11.16
C LEU A 16 -22.69 -15.20 -10.32
N VAL A 17 -23.74 -14.50 -10.79
CA VAL A 17 -25.05 -14.46 -10.13
C VAL A 17 -25.66 -15.86 -10.06
N ARG A 18 -25.55 -16.66 -11.13
CA ARG A 18 -26.00 -18.05 -11.13
C ARG A 18 -25.30 -18.89 -10.07
N TYR A 19 -23.95 -18.79 -9.93
CA TYR A 19 -23.21 -19.48 -8.84
C TYR A 19 -23.67 -19.00 -7.45
N GLY A 20 -24.07 -17.74 -7.32
CA GLY A 20 -24.68 -17.21 -6.11
C GLY A 20 -26.01 -17.88 -5.79
N GLN A 21 -26.93 -17.98 -6.77
CA GLN A 21 -28.26 -18.58 -6.65
C GLN A 21 -28.17 -20.09 -6.39
N GLU A 22 -27.24 -20.79 -7.05
CA GLU A 22 -26.97 -22.23 -6.87
C GLU A 22 -26.27 -22.54 -5.52
N LYS A 23 -26.03 -21.53 -4.67
CA LYS A 23 -25.32 -21.65 -3.38
C LYS A 23 -23.97 -22.33 -3.50
N PHE A 24 -23.25 -22.09 -4.60
CA PHE A 24 -21.96 -22.65 -4.85
C PHE A 24 -20.98 -22.37 -3.70
N THR A 25 -20.20 -23.39 -3.33
CA THR A 25 -19.11 -23.26 -2.37
C THR A 25 -17.83 -23.78 -3.00
N GLY A 26 -16.85 -22.88 -3.21
CA GLY A 26 -15.60 -23.22 -3.88
C GLY A 26 -14.89 -21.97 -4.44
N ARG A 27 -13.98 -22.23 -5.37
CA ARG A 27 -13.20 -21.21 -6.07
C ARG A 27 -13.58 -21.17 -7.55
N LEU A 28 -13.76 -19.98 -8.06
CA LEU A 28 -13.95 -19.69 -9.47
C LEU A 28 -12.68 -19.04 -10.01
N ASP A 29 -11.95 -19.75 -10.85
CA ASP A 29 -10.76 -19.24 -11.53
C ASP A 29 -11.15 -18.63 -12.87
N LEU A 30 -10.95 -17.32 -12.99
CA LEU A 30 -11.20 -16.53 -14.19
C LEU A 30 -9.89 -16.23 -14.89
N LYS A 31 -9.79 -16.55 -16.18
CA LYS A 31 -8.65 -16.27 -17.02
C LYS A 31 -9.10 -15.51 -18.27
N VAL A 32 -8.54 -14.32 -18.49
CA VAL A 32 -8.82 -13.48 -19.67
C VAL A 32 -7.69 -13.56 -20.67
N SER A 33 -6.42 -13.66 -20.20
CA SER A 33 -5.24 -13.86 -21.04
C SER A 33 -4.24 -14.77 -20.32
N THR A 34 -3.09 -15.05 -20.93
CA THR A 34 -2.02 -15.85 -20.30
C THR A 34 -1.48 -15.19 -19.03
N ALA A 35 -1.46 -13.87 -18.98
CA ALA A 35 -0.93 -13.08 -17.85
C ALA A 35 -1.99 -12.63 -16.84
N GLN A 36 -3.28 -12.70 -17.18
CA GLN A 36 -4.36 -12.15 -16.37
C GLN A 36 -5.27 -13.25 -15.85
N GLN A 37 -5.10 -13.55 -14.58
CA GLN A 37 -5.87 -14.58 -13.88
C GLN A 37 -6.31 -14.08 -12.51
N TRP A 38 -7.56 -14.37 -12.15
CA TRP A 38 -8.16 -14.05 -10.85
C TRP A 38 -8.86 -15.26 -10.29
N SER A 39 -9.00 -15.30 -8.97
CA SER A 39 -9.74 -16.33 -8.25
C SER A 39 -10.77 -15.66 -7.33
N LEU A 40 -12.03 -16.05 -7.48
CA LEU A 40 -13.14 -15.61 -6.63
C LEU A 40 -13.54 -16.77 -5.73
N TYR A 41 -13.62 -16.56 -4.44
CA TYR A 41 -14.00 -17.59 -3.47
C TYR A 41 -15.41 -17.34 -2.99
N LEU A 42 -16.26 -18.37 -3.09
CA LEU A 42 -17.63 -18.34 -2.63
C LEU A 42 -17.86 -19.36 -1.52
N SER A 43 -18.78 -19.06 -0.63
CA SER A 43 -19.30 -19.98 0.37
C SER A 43 -20.81 -19.81 0.48
N TYR A 44 -21.54 -20.87 0.24
CA TYR A 44 -23.01 -20.87 0.17
C TYR A 44 -23.56 -19.77 -0.75
N GLY A 45 -22.93 -19.55 -1.89
CA GLY A 45 -23.32 -18.55 -2.88
C GLY A 45 -22.97 -17.10 -2.53
N ARG A 46 -22.21 -16.86 -1.47
CA ARG A 46 -21.76 -15.52 -1.08
C ARG A 46 -20.26 -15.35 -1.33
N LEU A 47 -19.85 -14.18 -1.78
CA LEU A 47 -18.42 -13.87 -1.95
C LEU A 47 -17.73 -13.74 -0.60
N VAL A 48 -16.66 -14.52 -0.42
CA VAL A 48 -15.82 -14.56 0.78
C VAL A 48 -14.55 -13.77 0.58
N TRP A 49 -13.94 -13.91 -0.61
CA TRP A 49 -12.66 -13.33 -0.96
C TRP A 49 -12.47 -13.27 -2.47
N ALA A 50 -11.54 -12.44 -2.89
CA ALA A 50 -11.01 -12.45 -4.25
C ALA A 50 -9.49 -12.29 -4.20
N SER A 51 -8.79 -12.90 -5.16
CA SER A 51 -7.33 -12.81 -5.29
C SER A 51 -6.91 -12.80 -6.75
N GLY A 52 -5.62 -12.54 -7.00
CA GLY A 52 -5.08 -12.42 -8.36
C GLY A 52 -4.90 -10.98 -8.81
N SER A 53 -4.59 -10.80 -10.11
CA SER A 53 -4.17 -9.52 -10.67
C SER A 53 -2.84 -9.01 -10.09
N VAL A 54 -2.50 -7.78 -10.41
CA VAL A 54 -1.30 -7.09 -9.91
C VAL A 54 -1.53 -6.58 -8.48
N HIS A 55 -0.46 -6.33 -7.75
CA HIS A 55 -0.41 -5.58 -6.50
C HIS A 55 -1.28 -6.11 -5.34
N PRO A 56 -1.28 -7.40 -5.01
CA PRO A 56 -2.04 -7.91 -3.87
C PRO A 56 -1.63 -7.26 -2.54
N THR A 57 -0.34 -6.96 -2.34
CA THR A 57 0.14 -6.31 -1.12
C THR A 57 -0.30 -4.85 -1.05
N ARG A 58 -0.21 -4.10 -2.16
CA ARG A 58 -0.69 -2.71 -2.21
C ARG A 58 -2.19 -2.64 -1.93
N ARG A 59 -2.98 -3.52 -2.55
CA ARG A 59 -4.44 -3.61 -2.37
C ARG A 59 -4.79 -3.85 -0.91
N TRP A 60 -4.24 -4.90 -0.31
CA TRP A 60 -4.48 -5.22 1.10
C TRP A 60 -4.10 -4.05 2.02
N ARG A 61 -2.92 -3.45 1.84
CA ARG A 61 -2.45 -2.31 2.66
C ARG A 61 -3.33 -1.09 2.52
N ARG A 62 -3.79 -0.75 1.31
CA ARG A 62 -4.70 0.38 1.09
C ARG A 62 -5.97 0.20 1.91
N GLN A 63 -6.59 -0.96 1.81
CA GLN A 63 -7.85 -1.25 2.50
C GLN A 63 -7.67 -1.22 4.02
N ILE A 64 -6.57 -1.77 4.54
CA ILE A 64 -6.28 -1.71 5.97
C ILE A 64 -6.03 -0.26 6.44
N ILE A 65 -5.20 0.50 5.76
CA ILE A 65 -4.90 1.90 6.14
C ILE A 65 -6.17 2.77 6.09
N TYR A 66 -7.04 2.53 5.12
CA TYR A 66 -8.25 3.32 4.94
C TYR A 66 -9.34 2.99 5.97
N HIS A 67 -9.58 1.71 6.23
CA HIS A 67 -10.69 1.24 7.06
C HIS A 67 -10.31 0.88 8.50
N CYS A 68 -9.03 0.65 8.76
CA CYS A 68 -8.51 0.22 10.06
C CYS A 68 -7.31 1.09 10.48
N PRO A 69 -7.50 2.39 10.70
CA PRO A 69 -6.39 3.33 10.95
C PRO A 69 -5.59 3.02 12.21
N GLU A 70 -6.17 2.24 13.15
CA GLU A 70 -5.49 1.72 14.33
C GLU A 70 -4.50 0.59 14.02
N ILE A 71 -4.61 -0.04 12.85
CA ILE A 71 -3.75 -1.13 12.43
C ILE A 71 -2.55 -0.59 11.66
N ASN A 72 -1.36 -0.92 12.13
CA ASN A 72 -0.14 -0.69 11.35
C ASN A 72 0.18 -1.94 10.51
N PRO A 73 -0.03 -1.93 9.19
CA PRO A 73 0.18 -3.09 8.34
C PRO A 73 1.64 -3.57 8.30
N ASN A 74 2.61 -2.73 8.71
CA ASN A 74 4.03 -3.10 8.77
C ASN A 74 4.39 -3.90 10.03
N ARG A 75 3.51 -3.93 11.03
CA ARG A 75 3.73 -4.66 12.29
C ARG A 75 2.99 -6.00 12.34
N ILE A 76 2.28 -6.32 11.28
CA ILE A 76 1.55 -7.59 11.19
C ILE A 76 2.45 -8.59 10.49
N ALA A 77 2.64 -9.75 11.10
CA ALA A 77 3.35 -10.86 10.53
C ALA A 77 2.53 -12.14 10.66
N LEU A 78 2.59 -12.99 9.66
CA LEU A 78 2.11 -14.36 9.72
C LEU A 78 3.26 -15.27 10.13
N LYS A 79 3.01 -16.20 11.05
CA LYS A 79 4.01 -17.21 11.43
C LYS A 79 4.29 -18.19 10.30
N LYS A 80 3.28 -18.51 9.48
CA LYS A 80 3.36 -19.45 8.37
C LYS A 80 2.23 -19.19 7.39
N ILE A 81 2.54 -19.21 6.08
CA ILE A 81 1.52 -19.30 5.04
C ILE A 81 1.25 -20.77 4.77
N GLU A 82 -0.02 -21.14 4.76
CA GLU A 82 -0.45 -22.45 4.29
C GLU A 82 -0.28 -22.54 2.77
N PRO A 83 0.33 -23.62 2.25
CA PRO A 83 0.41 -23.82 0.80
C PRO A 83 -0.96 -23.71 0.13
N GLY A 84 -1.03 -22.97 -0.97
CA GLY A 84 -2.28 -22.79 -1.73
C GLY A 84 -3.31 -21.85 -1.11
N SER A 85 -3.03 -21.22 0.02
CA SER A 85 -3.91 -20.25 0.67
C SER A 85 -3.58 -18.81 0.28
N CYS A 86 -4.60 -17.93 0.34
CA CYS A 86 -4.42 -16.49 0.19
C CYS A 86 -3.85 -15.91 1.49
N TRP A 87 -2.60 -15.44 1.48
CA TRP A 87 -1.93 -14.88 2.66
C TRP A 87 -2.67 -13.65 3.22
N ASP A 88 -3.20 -12.82 2.34
CA ASP A 88 -3.97 -11.62 2.65
C ASP A 88 -5.30 -11.94 3.35
N TYR A 89 -5.98 -13.02 2.92
CA TYR A 89 -7.15 -13.55 3.62
C TYR A 89 -6.78 -14.12 5.00
N GLN A 90 -5.66 -14.86 5.09
CA GLN A 90 -5.18 -15.38 6.38
C GLN A 90 -4.91 -14.25 7.38
N LEU A 91 -4.32 -13.14 6.91
CA LEU A 91 -4.14 -11.95 7.76
C LEU A 91 -5.48 -11.38 8.23
N MET A 92 -6.47 -11.28 7.35
CA MET A 92 -7.80 -10.79 7.74
C MET A 92 -8.42 -11.68 8.82
N VAL A 93 -8.37 -13.01 8.65
CA VAL A 93 -8.86 -13.96 9.65
C VAL A 93 -8.11 -13.81 10.97
N LEU A 94 -6.79 -13.63 10.92
CA LEU A 94 -5.97 -13.43 12.13
C LEU A 94 -6.34 -12.14 12.88
N LEU A 95 -6.48 -11.02 12.15
CA LEU A 95 -6.86 -9.74 12.72
C LEU A 95 -8.25 -9.79 13.38
N ALA A 96 -9.22 -10.40 12.70
CA ALA A 96 -10.57 -10.58 13.21
C ALA A 96 -10.60 -11.49 14.45
N ARG A 97 -9.90 -12.64 14.44
CA ARG A 97 -9.80 -13.57 15.58
C ARG A 97 -9.12 -12.93 16.80
N LYS A 98 -8.10 -12.10 16.58
CA LYS A 98 -7.43 -11.36 17.66
C LYS A 98 -8.22 -10.13 18.12
N ARG A 99 -9.39 -9.89 17.56
CA ARG A 99 -10.23 -8.70 17.82
C ARG A 99 -9.48 -7.37 17.60
N MET A 100 -8.50 -7.39 16.68
CA MET A 100 -7.76 -6.19 16.30
C MET A 100 -8.57 -5.32 15.34
N ILE A 101 -9.50 -5.92 14.62
CA ILE A 101 -10.50 -5.27 13.77
C ILE A 101 -11.89 -5.73 14.17
N ASN A 102 -12.86 -4.84 14.06
CA ASN A 102 -14.24 -5.17 14.35
C ASN A 102 -14.97 -5.79 13.13
N PRO A 103 -16.17 -6.36 13.29
CA PRO A 103 -16.92 -6.96 12.21
C PRO A 103 -17.20 -6.00 11.04
N GLN A 104 -17.54 -4.74 11.31
CA GLN A 104 -17.82 -3.74 10.29
C GLN A 104 -16.58 -3.42 9.47
N GLN A 105 -15.43 -3.21 10.12
CA GLN A 105 -14.15 -3.02 9.45
C GLN A 105 -13.78 -4.22 8.59
N THR A 106 -14.02 -5.44 9.07
CA THR A 106 -13.75 -6.65 8.30
C THR A 106 -14.57 -6.69 7.02
N VAL A 107 -15.87 -6.40 7.09
CA VAL A 107 -16.77 -6.40 5.92
C VAL A 107 -16.34 -5.36 4.89
N VAL A 108 -16.07 -4.12 5.30
CA VAL A 108 -15.68 -3.05 4.35
C VAL A 108 -14.32 -3.30 3.71
N VAL A 109 -13.37 -3.93 4.41
CA VAL A 109 -12.08 -4.33 3.83
C VAL A 109 -12.27 -5.44 2.79
N ILE A 110 -13.07 -6.47 3.09
CA ILE A 110 -13.41 -7.52 2.13
C ILE A 110 -14.10 -6.92 0.89
N GLN A 111 -15.07 -6.04 1.11
CA GLN A 111 -15.81 -5.36 0.05
C GLN A 111 -14.86 -4.54 -0.84
N GLY A 112 -13.94 -3.79 -0.25
CA GLY A 112 -12.96 -2.99 -1.00
C GLY A 112 -12.02 -3.86 -1.84
N ILE A 113 -11.50 -4.97 -1.29
CA ILE A 113 -10.62 -5.91 -2.03
C ILE A 113 -11.37 -6.58 -3.18
N VAL A 114 -12.58 -7.08 -2.92
CA VAL A 114 -13.40 -7.74 -3.94
C VAL A 114 -13.81 -6.75 -5.03
N ALA A 115 -14.19 -5.53 -4.66
CA ALA A 115 -14.58 -4.49 -5.62
C ALA A 115 -13.42 -4.09 -6.53
N GLU A 116 -12.20 -3.90 -5.99
CA GLU A 116 -11.03 -3.60 -6.82
C GLU A 116 -10.74 -4.72 -7.83
N ILE A 117 -10.82 -5.98 -7.41
CA ILE A 117 -10.59 -7.14 -8.28
C ILE A 117 -11.66 -7.26 -9.36
N LEU A 118 -12.93 -7.12 -9.01
CA LEU A 118 -14.01 -7.15 -10.00
C LEU A 118 -13.90 -6.00 -11.00
N PHE A 119 -13.48 -4.81 -10.56
CA PHE A 119 -13.20 -3.68 -11.45
C PHE A 119 -12.09 -4.02 -12.44
N ASP A 120 -10.96 -4.58 -11.98
CA ASP A 120 -9.84 -4.99 -12.84
C ASP A 120 -10.28 -6.04 -13.88
N ILE A 121 -11.13 -6.96 -13.49
CA ILE A 121 -11.73 -7.96 -14.38
C ILE A 121 -12.57 -7.28 -15.48
N LEU A 122 -13.46 -6.35 -15.11
CA LEU A 122 -14.31 -5.64 -16.07
C LEU A 122 -13.47 -4.80 -17.04
N GLN A 123 -12.44 -4.13 -16.56
CA GLN A 123 -11.49 -3.39 -17.40
C GLN A 123 -10.80 -4.31 -18.40
N SER A 124 -10.25 -5.43 -17.94
CA SER A 124 -9.52 -6.39 -18.78
C SER A 124 -10.42 -7.00 -19.85
N LEU A 125 -11.66 -7.38 -19.50
CA LEU A 125 -12.63 -7.89 -20.45
C LEU A 125 -12.99 -6.86 -21.53
N THR A 126 -13.10 -5.58 -21.14
CA THR A 126 -13.39 -4.48 -22.07
C THR A 126 -12.23 -4.30 -23.06
N LEU A 127 -10.99 -4.26 -22.57
CA LEU A 127 -9.80 -4.07 -23.43
C LEU A 127 -9.64 -5.21 -24.43
N VAL A 128 -9.73 -6.47 -23.98
CA VAL A 128 -9.63 -7.65 -24.88
C VAL A 128 -10.75 -7.67 -25.91
N SER A 129 -11.97 -7.30 -25.52
CA SER A 129 -13.10 -7.23 -26.46
C SER A 129 -12.89 -6.17 -27.56
N ARG A 130 -12.22 -5.06 -27.24
CA ARG A 130 -11.87 -4.00 -28.21
C ARG A 130 -10.78 -4.45 -29.17
N GLU A 131 -9.71 -5.04 -28.67
CA GLU A 131 -8.60 -5.54 -29.49
C GLU A 131 -9.10 -6.53 -30.56
N GLN A 132 -9.94 -7.48 -30.18
CA GLN A 132 -10.53 -8.44 -31.10
C GLN A 132 -11.45 -7.81 -32.16
N THR A 133 -12.05 -6.66 -31.88
CA THR A 133 -12.87 -5.94 -32.85
C THR A 133 -12.05 -5.21 -33.88
N LEU A 134 -10.83 -4.78 -33.52
CA LEU A 134 -9.90 -4.08 -34.42
C LEU A 134 -9.17 -5.03 -35.39
N ILE A 135 -9.04 -6.32 -35.03
CA ILE A 135 -8.32 -7.34 -35.82
C ILE A 135 -9.21 -7.98 -36.91
N GLN A 136 -10.53 -7.80 -36.90
CA GLN A 136 -11.40 -8.31 -37.97
C GLN A 136 -11.27 -7.42 -39.19
N PRO A 137 -10.73 -7.93 -40.36
CA PRO A 137 -10.68 -7.16 -41.60
C PRO A 137 -12.14 -6.90 -42.06
N SER A 138 -12.38 -5.66 -42.47
CA SER A 138 -13.59 -5.25 -43.17
C SER A 138 -13.61 -5.92 -44.56
N ASN A 139 -13.98 -7.17 -44.66
CA ASN A 139 -14.26 -7.79 -45.94
C ASN A 139 -15.72 -7.53 -46.30
N GLY A 140 -15.85 -6.87 -47.41
CA GLY A 140 -17.10 -6.44 -48.04
C GLY A 140 -18.08 -7.58 -48.29
N SER A 141 -19.30 -7.16 -48.30
CA SER A 141 -20.49 -7.72 -48.96
C SER A 141 -20.33 -9.07 -49.68
N VAL A 142 -20.83 -10.13 -49.06
CA VAL A 142 -21.46 -11.23 -49.80
C VAL A 142 -22.83 -11.50 -49.12
N SER A 143 -23.85 -11.16 -49.91
CA SER A 143 -25.23 -11.53 -49.68
C SER A 143 -25.37 -13.05 -49.82
N SER A 144 -25.78 -13.74 -48.78
CA SER A 144 -26.41 -15.04 -48.92
C SER A 144 -27.30 -15.28 -47.67
N ASN A 145 -28.59 -15.32 -47.94
CA ASN A 145 -29.65 -15.82 -47.08
C ASN A 145 -29.36 -17.27 -46.70
N THR A 146 -28.88 -17.46 -45.50
CA THR A 146 -28.97 -18.74 -44.80
C THR A 146 -29.27 -18.43 -43.33
N MET A 147 -30.35 -19.02 -42.82
CA MET A 147 -30.68 -19.07 -41.42
C MET A 147 -29.50 -19.66 -40.62
N GLU A 148 -28.56 -18.82 -40.24
CA GLU A 148 -27.50 -19.23 -39.33
C GLU A 148 -28.05 -19.29 -37.93
N THR A 149 -28.19 -20.52 -37.45
CA THR A 149 -28.19 -20.85 -36.04
C THR A 149 -27.25 -19.93 -35.30
N ARG A 150 -27.74 -19.21 -34.28
CA ARG A 150 -26.92 -18.42 -33.35
C ARG A 150 -25.87 -19.35 -32.70
N VAL A 151 -24.74 -19.53 -33.34
CA VAL A 151 -23.56 -20.13 -32.72
C VAL A 151 -23.14 -19.18 -31.61
N ASN A 152 -23.29 -19.63 -30.36
CA ASN A 152 -22.78 -18.93 -29.20
C ASN A 152 -21.29 -18.66 -29.43
N LYS A 153 -20.92 -17.40 -29.75
CA LYS A 153 -19.53 -16.98 -29.83
C LYS A 153 -18.87 -17.28 -28.47
N PRO A 154 -17.69 -17.91 -28.43
CA PRO A 154 -17.01 -18.21 -27.19
C PRO A 154 -16.79 -16.89 -26.40
N ASP A 155 -17.05 -16.94 -25.12
CA ASP A 155 -16.73 -15.84 -24.20
C ASP A 155 -15.23 -15.49 -24.29
N ASN A 156 -14.89 -14.23 -24.18
CA ASN A 156 -13.49 -13.77 -24.19
C ASN A 156 -12.76 -14.10 -22.89
N PHE A 157 -13.25 -15.06 -22.12
CA PHE A 157 -12.67 -15.53 -20.86
C PHE A 157 -12.94 -17.01 -20.63
N LEU A 158 -12.07 -17.63 -19.85
CA LEU A 158 -12.26 -18.97 -19.32
C LEU A 158 -12.64 -18.86 -17.83
N LEU A 159 -13.72 -19.51 -17.45
CA LEU A 159 -14.17 -19.61 -16.06
C LEU A 159 -14.16 -21.08 -15.65
N ASN A 160 -13.30 -21.42 -14.69
CA ASN A 160 -13.17 -22.76 -14.16
C ASN A 160 -13.62 -22.81 -12.69
N ALA A 161 -14.55 -23.72 -12.36
CA ALA A 161 -15.08 -23.85 -11.02
C ALA A 161 -14.40 -25.04 -10.30
N GLN A 162 -13.89 -24.78 -9.10
CA GLN A 162 -13.27 -25.77 -8.22
C GLN A 162 -14.07 -25.89 -6.93
N LEU A 163 -14.83 -26.96 -6.81
CA LEU A 163 -15.72 -27.22 -5.67
C LEU A 163 -14.91 -27.40 -4.38
N GLY A 164 -15.39 -26.83 -3.28
CA GLY A 164 -14.85 -27.02 -1.94
C GLY A 164 -13.52 -26.30 -1.65
N VAL A 165 -12.89 -25.67 -2.64
CA VAL A 165 -11.64 -24.93 -2.44
C VAL A 165 -11.90 -23.62 -1.69
N ARG A 166 -11.15 -23.39 -0.61
CA ARG A 166 -11.31 -22.24 0.31
C ARG A 166 -10.09 -21.33 0.23
N PRO A 167 -10.22 -20.03 0.57
CA PRO A 167 -9.08 -19.09 0.58
C PRO A 167 -8.08 -19.37 1.70
N SER A 168 -8.46 -20.14 2.74
CA SER A 168 -7.58 -20.62 3.81
C SER A 168 -8.19 -21.85 4.47
N MET A 169 -7.33 -22.76 4.95
CA MET A 169 -7.73 -23.92 5.74
C MET A 169 -7.99 -23.59 7.22
N GLN A 170 -7.44 -22.47 7.73
CA GLN A 170 -7.52 -22.08 9.15
C GLN A 170 -8.89 -21.53 9.58
N GLY A 171 -9.86 -21.49 8.71
CA GLY A 171 -11.24 -21.13 9.03
C GLY A 171 -11.85 -20.14 8.06
N ILE A 172 -13.16 -20.11 8.11
CA ILE A 172 -13.99 -19.21 7.30
C ILE A 172 -14.51 -18.12 8.25
N LEU A 173 -14.55 -16.90 7.74
CA LEU A 173 -15.20 -15.78 8.43
C LEU A 173 -16.71 -16.06 8.56
N PRO A 174 -17.38 -15.48 9.56
CA PRO A 174 -18.82 -15.63 9.73
C PRO A 174 -19.58 -15.28 8.44
N GLN A 175 -20.67 -16.01 8.18
CA GLN A 175 -21.45 -15.82 6.97
C GLN A 175 -22.02 -14.40 6.83
N THR A 176 -22.27 -13.73 7.96
CA THR A 176 -22.72 -12.34 8.01
C THR A 176 -21.70 -11.33 7.50
N TRP A 177 -20.43 -11.74 7.34
CA TRP A 177 -19.35 -10.90 6.81
C TRP A 177 -19.07 -11.15 5.32
N MET A 178 -19.83 -12.08 4.70
CA MET A 178 -19.71 -12.42 3.29
C MET A 178 -20.62 -11.52 2.46
N LEU A 179 -20.16 -11.21 1.25
CA LEU A 179 -20.85 -10.29 0.36
C LEU A 179 -21.91 -11.02 -0.47
N GLU A 180 -23.00 -10.34 -0.75
CA GLU A 180 -24.00 -10.79 -1.70
C GLU A 180 -23.47 -10.56 -3.13
N VAL A 181 -23.54 -11.60 -3.99
CA VAL A 181 -22.89 -11.59 -5.32
C VAL A 181 -23.50 -10.53 -6.22
N GLU A 182 -24.83 -10.53 -6.36
CA GLU A 182 -25.54 -9.66 -7.30
C GLU A 182 -25.39 -8.18 -6.93
N ALA A 183 -25.57 -7.85 -5.65
CA ALA A 183 -25.42 -6.48 -5.16
C ALA A 183 -23.97 -5.97 -5.35
N THR A 184 -22.98 -6.84 -5.07
CA THR A 184 -21.56 -6.50 -5.23
C THR A 184 -21.21 -6.25 -6.70
N ILE A 185 -21.66 -7.11 -7.61
CA ILE A 185 -21.44 -6.95 -9.05
C ILE A 185 -22.09 -5.66 -9.55
N LYS A 186 -23.34 -5.42 -9.18
CA LYS A 186 -24.08 -4.21 -9.59
C LYS A 186 -23.36 -2.93 -9.13
N GLN A 187 -22.86 -2.91 -7.91
CA GLN A 187 -22.09 -1.77 -7.39
C GLN A 187 -20.82 -1.53 -8.22
N VAL A 188 -20.06 -2.59 -8.53
CA VAL A 188 -18.82 -2.45 -9.31
C VAL A 188 -19.12 -2.06 -10.76
N GLN A 189 -20.20 -2.58 -11.36
CA GLN A 189 -20.64 -2.18 -12.71
C GLN A 189 -20.99 -0.69 -12.77
N GLN A 190 -21.61 -0.13 -11.73
CA GLN A 190 -21.89 1.31 -11.65
C GLN A 190 -20.59 2.13 -11.63
N VAL A 191 -19.59 1.71 -10.83
CA VAL A 191 -18.29 2.38 -10.80
C VAL A 191 -17.58 2.27 -12.15
N TRP A 192 -17.61 1.10 -12.77
CA TRP A 192 -17.05 0.89 -14.11
C TRP A 192 -17.74 1.74 -15.17
N GLN A 193 -19.05 1.83 -15.14
CA GLN A 193 -19.80 2.67 -16.06
C GLN A 193 -19.40 4.15 -15.93
N GLN A 194 -19.29 4.68 -14.72
CA GLN A 194 -18.81 6.05 -14.49
C GLN A 194 -17.38 6.26 -15.01
N TRP A 195 -16.52 5.26 -14.84
CA TRP A 195 -15.14 5.27 -15.37
C TRP A 195 -15.12 5.34 -16.90
N SER A 196 -15.95 4.53 -17.53
CA SER A 196 -16.12 4.46 -18.98
C SER A 196 -16.73 5.76 -19.57
N GLU A 197 -17.77 6.32 -18.93
CA GLU A 197 -18.38 7.58 -19.32
C GLU A 197 -17.41 8.77 -19.29
N MET A 198 -16.37 8.70 -18.47
CA MET A 198 -15.31 9.69 -18.42
C MET A 198 -14.18 9.44 -19.43
N GLY A 199 -14.27 8.41 -20.27
CA GLY A 199 -13.25 8.04 -21.26
C GLY A 199 -11.95 7.60 -20.62
N LEU A 200 -12.02 6.87 -19.51
CA LEU A 200 -10.86 6.37 -18.75
C LEU A 200 -10.66 4.86 -18.93
N GLU A 201 -11.34 4.21 -19.85
CA GLU A 201 -11.33 2.76 -20.02
C GLU A 201 -9.91 2.20 -20.24
N ASP A 202 -9.05 2.94 -20.94
CA ASP A 202 -7.66 2.57 -21.20
C ASP A 202 -6.70 2.97 -20.05
N VAL A 203 -7.20 3.63 -19.02
CA VAL A 203 -6.42 4.08 -17.87
C VAL A 203 -6.59 3.10 -16.73
N SER A 204 -5.55 2.29 -16.45
CA SER A 204 -5.56 1.42 -15.29
C SER A 204 -5.26 2.22 -14.00
N PRO A 205 -6.10 2.11 -12.96
CA PRO A 205 -5.85 2.78 -11.68
C PRO A 205 -4.68 2.16 -10.90
N ASP A 206 -4.14 1.03 -11.35
CA ASP A 206 -2.96 0.37 -10.78
C ASP A 206 -1.63 0.86 -11.38
N LEU A 207 -1.67 1.75 -12.36
CA LEU A 207 -0.50 2.43 -12.87
C LEU A 207 -0.08 3.62 -12.00
N ALA A 208 1.20 3.92 -11.98
CA ALA A 208 1.77 5.03 -11.23
C ALA A 208 2.05 6.23 -12.15
N PRO A 209 1.58 7.44 -11.80
CA PRO A 209 1.86 8.62 -12.58
C PRO A 209 3.30 9.09 -12.37
N VAL A 210 3.97 9.50 -13.48
CA VAL A 210 5.31 10.08 -13.54
C VAL A 210 5.25 11.42 -14.26
N LEU A 211 5.95 12.41 -13.74
CA LEU A 211 6.06 13.73 -14.36
C LEU A 211 7.11 13.69 -15.49
N LEU A 212 6.68 13.85 -16.74
CA LEU A 212 7.56 13.94 -17.90
C LEU A 212 8.10 15.36 -18.09
N GLN A 213 7.21 16.36 -18.14
CA GLN A 213 7.53 17.73 -18.49
C GLN A 213 7.22 18.70 -17.34
N LYS A 214 8.13 18.76 -16.36
CA LYS A 214 7.94 19.56 -15.14
C LYS A 214 7.73 21.06 -15.44
N SER A 215 8.53 21.65 -16.34
CA SER A 215 8.44 23.07 -16.69
C SER A 215 7.12 23.41 -17.38
N ALA A 216 6.68 22.57 -18.33
CA ALA A 216 5.40 22.78 -19.02
C ALA A 216 4.21 22.62 -18.06
N LEU A 217 4.28 21.64 -17.13
CA LEU A 217 3.25 21.47 -16.11
C LEU A 217 3.18 22.68 -15.16
N GLN A 218 4.33 23.24 -14.77
CA GLN A 218 4.40 24.42 -13.93
C GLN A 218 3.73 25.64 -14.57
N GLN A 219 3.89 25.82 -15.89
CA GLN A 219 3.24 26.92 -16.63
C GLN A 219 1.71 26.72 -16.77
N GLN A 220 1.23 25.49 -16.78
CA GLN A 220 -0.19 25.18 -16.97
C GLN A 220 -0.97 25.01 -15.66
N THR A 221 -0.32 25.11 -14.52
CA THR A 221 -0.95 24.90 -13.21
C THR A 221 -0.65 26.05 -12.25
N SER A 222 -1.51 26.24 -11.25
CA SER A 222 -1.17 27.16 -10.16
C SER A 222 0.03 26.62 -9.37
N VAL A 223 0.78 27.52 -8.72
CA VAL A 223 1.94 27.16 -7.88
C VAL A 223 1.58 26.12 -6.82
N ALA A 224 0.39 26.25 -6.22
CA ALA A 224 -0.10 25.28 -5.22
C ALA A 224 -0.39 23.93 -5.84
N THR A 225 -1.08 23.87 -6.99
CA THR A 225 -1.37 22.63 -7.72
C THR A 225 -0.09 21.95 -8.16
N TYR A 226 0.86 22.70 -8.73
CA TYR A 226 2.15 22.16 -9.14
C TYR A 226 2.90 21.49 -7.98
N LYS A 227 3.03 22.20 -6.84
CA LYS A 227 3.68 21.65 -5.64
C LYS A 227 3.02 20.36 -5.15
N ASN A 228 1.69 20.33 -5.15
CA ASN A 228 0.94 19.14 -4.76
C ASN A 228 1.19 17.98 -5.74
N LEU A 229 1.13 18.22 -7.04
CA LEU A 229 1.39 17.20 -8.06
C LEU A 229 2.81 16.64 -7.94
N VAL A 230 3.83 17.51 -7.83
CA VAL A 230 5.23 17.07 -7.67
C VAL A 230 5.44 16.24 -6.41
N SER A 231 4.74 16.51 -5.32
CA SER A 231 4.87 15.75 -4.07
C SER A 231 4.18 14.38 -4.13
N LEU A 232 3.14 14.24 -4.94
CA LEU A 232 2.33 13.02 -5.02
C LEU A 232 2.79 12.10 -6.15
N ILE A 233 3.15 12.69 -7.30
CA ILE A 233 3.48 11.99 -8.55
C ILE A 233 4.98 11.72 -8.59
N ASN A 234 5.38 10.54 -8.13
CA ASN A 234 6.80 10.15 -8.03
C ASN A 234 7.13 8.82 -8.75
N GLY A 235 6.18 8.27 -9.51
CA GLY A 235 6.36 7.00 -10.20
C GLY A 235 6.43 5.76 -9.29
N LYS A 236 6.12 5.89 -7.99
CA LYS A 236 6.18 4.77 -7.02
C LYS A 236 4.82 4.42 -6.44
N ARG A 237 3.84 5.29 -6.58
CA ARG A 237 2.48 5.12 -6.05
C ARG A 237 1.51 5.04 -7.20
N THR A 238 0.65 4.04 -7.19
CA THR A 238 -0.43 3.91 -8.17
C THR A 238 -1.48 5.01 -7.97
N LEU A 239 -2.36 5.22 -8.95
CA LEU A 239 -3.48 6.15 -8.80
C LEU A 239 -4.36 5.77 -7.59
N ARG A 240 -4.60 4.48 -7.37
CA ARG A 240 -5.30 3.97 -6.17
C ARG A 240 -4.54 4.30 -4.88
N ASP A 241 -3.20 4.15 -4.86
CA ASP A 241 -2.40 4.48 -3.67
C ASP A 241 -2.47 5.97 -3.34
N ILE A 242 -2.44 6.84 -4.36
CA ILE A 242 -2.55 8.29 -4.21
C ILE A 242 -3.96 8.67 -3.72
N ALA A 243 -5.00 8.06 -4.30
CA ALA A 243 -6.39 8.29 -3.89
C ALA A 243 -6.60 7.91 -2.42
N ALA A 244 -6.11 6.72 -2.01
CA ALA A 244 -6.17 6.28 -0.62
C ALA A 244 -5.40 7.20 0.33
N LEU A 245 -4.20 7.66 -0.05
CA LEU A 245 -3.40 8.61 0.73
C LEU A 245 -4.13 9.93 0.93
N LEU A 246 -4.81 10.42 -0.10
CA LEU A 246 -5.57 11.67 -0.06
C LEU A 246 -6.97 11.51 0.56
N LYS A 247 -7.39 10.28 0.86
CA LYS A 247 -8.75 9.91 1.25
C LYS A 247 -9.80 10.45 0.26
N ARG A 248 -9.50 10.31 -1.03
CA ARG A 248 -10.36 10.75 -2.12
C ARG A 248 -10.74 9.57 -3.01
N ASP A 249 -11.82 9.75 -3.74
CA ASP A 249 -12.25 8.82 -4.77
C ASP A 249 -11.21 8.73 -5.91
N VAL A 250 -10.88 7.52 -6.35
CA VAL A 250 -9.88 7.26 -7.40
C VAL A 250 -10.34 7.75 -8.77
N LEU A 251 -11.65 7.72 -9.05
CA LEU A 251 -12.22 8.23 -10.29
C LEU A 251 -12.03 9.74 -10.39
N LEU A 252 -12.35 10.48 -9.32
CA LEU A 252 -12.20 11.93 -9.28
C LEU A 252 -10.72 12.34 -9.39
N LEU A 253 -9.83 11.62 -8.73
CA LEU A 253 -8.39 11.83 -8.84
C LEU A 253 -7.93 11.61 -10.29
N THR A 254 -8.26 10.46 -10.88
CA THR A 254 -7.84 10.10 -12.24
C THR A 254 -8.39 11.07 -13.27
N ARG A 255 -9.66 11.47 -13.13
CA ARG A 255 -10.28 12.51 -13.96
C ARG A 255 -9.50 13.82 -13.90
N SER A 256 -9.03 14.23 -12.70
CA SER A 256 -8.27 15.48 -12.54
C SER A 256 -6.89 15.42 -13.18
N LEU A 257 -6.29 14.22 -13.30
CA LEU A 257 -4.99 14.01 -13.94
C LEU A 257 -5.09 13.76 -15.45
N ASN A 258 -6.23 13.27 -15.94
CA ASN A 258 -6.43 12.88 -17.33
C ASN A 258 -6.06 13.97 -18.37
N PRO A 259 -6.38 15.27 -18.18
CA PRO A 259 -5.95 16.32 -19.11
C PRO A 259 -4.42 16.41 -19.24
N TYR A 260 -3.67 16.18 -18.17
CA TYR A 260 -2.21 16.21 -18.17
C TYR A 260 -1.62 14.93 -18.76
N ILE A 261 -2.29 13.79 -18.60
CA ILE A 261 -1.93 12.52 -19.23
C ILE A 261 -2.11 12.62 -20.74
N LYS A 262 -3.27 13.11 -21.22
CA LYS A 262 -3.54 13.31 -22.65
C LYS A 262 -2.57 14.30 -23.33
N LYS A 263 -2.07 15.28 -22.58
CA LYS A 263 -1.05 16.24 -23.05
C LYS A 263 0.39 15.72 -22.92
N GLN A 264 0.60 14.47 -22.52
CA GLN A 264 1.92 13.88 -22.29
C GLN A 264 2.80 14.67 -21.30
N LEU A 265 2.18 15.34 -20.34
CA LEU A 265 2.87 16.00 -19.21
C LEU A 265 3.08 15.02 -18.07
N ILE A 266 2.19 14.03 -17.96
CA ILE A 266 2.21 12.94 -17.00
C ILE A 266 2.11 11.63 -17.81
N GLU A 267 2.99 10.69 -17.51
CA GLU A 267 2.95 9.32 -18.01
C GLU A 267 2.48 8.38 -16.93
N LEU A 268 1.81 7.30 -17.31
CA LEU A 268 1.42 6.21 -16.42
C LEU A 268 2.33 5.01 -16.65
N VAL A 269 3.02 4.58 -15.61
CA VAL A 269 3.99 3.47 -15.67
C VAL A 269 3.60 2.33 -14.74
N GLU A 270 3.99 1.12 -15.10
CA GLU A 270 3.89 -0.03 -14.21
C GLU A 270 4.86 0.11 -13.04
N VAL A 271 4.45 -0.39 -11.89
CA VAL A 271 5.27 -0.44 -10.69
C VAL A 271 5.20 -1.83 -10.07
N PRO A 272 6.28 -2.32 -9.43
CA PRO A 272 6.23 -3.58 -8.72
C PRO A 272 5.32 -3.48 -7.50
N ASP A 273 4.81 -4.63 -7.05
CA ASP A 273 4.09 -4.70 -5.79
C ASP A 273 5.01 -4.37 -4.61
N LEU A 274 4.41 -4.06 -3.48
CA LEU A 274 5.13 -3.92 -2.22
C LEU A 274 5.52 -5.30 -1.70
N ILE A 275 6.57 -5.33 -0.87
CA ILE A 275 6.97 -6.56 -0.19
C ILE A 275 5.82 -6.98 0.73
N ALA A 276 5.40 -8.24 0.61
CA ALA A 276 4.39 -8.81 1.50
C ALA A 276 4.83 -8.72 2.97
N PRO A 277 3.92 -8.65 3.93
CA PRO A 277 4.26 -8.61 5.35
C PRO A 277 5.22 -9.74 5.71
N ASN A 278 6.35 -9.41 6.33
CA ASN A 278 7.41 -10.37 6.64
C ASN A 278 6.89 -11.49 7.54
N PHE A 279 7.24 -12.73 7.20
CA PHE A 279 7.06 -13.88 8.07
C PHE A 279 8.16 -13.83 9.12
N VAL A 280 7.83 -13.45 10.34
CA VAL A 280 8.76 -13.52 11.48
C VAL A 280 8.38 -14.72 12.31
N ASP A 281 9.26 -15.70 12.39
CA ASP A 281 9.22 -16.67 13.47
C ASP A 281 9.35 -15.89 14.79
N LEU A 282 8.25 -15.77 15.52
CA LEU A 282 8.34 -15.32 16.93
C LEU A 282 9.19 -16.36 17.64
N PRO A 283 10.18 -15.97 18.44
CA PRO A 283 11.01 -16.93 19.16
C PRO A 283 10.10 -17.81 20.02
N GLY A 284 9.84 -19.00 19.54
CA GLY A 284 9.24 -20.08 20.32
C GLY A 284 10.30 -20.53 21.31
N LYS A 285 9.88 -20.79 22.56
CA LYS A 285 10.69 -21.39 23.62
C LYS A 285 11.61 -22.45 23.05
N ALA A 286 12.90 -22.29 23.34
CA ALA A 286 13.97 -23.19 22.95
C ALA A 286 13.63 -24.65 23.28
N GLY A 287 13.44 -25.43 22.25
CA GLY A 287 13.59 -26.90 22.28
C GLY A 287 15.01 -27.20 21.80
N THR A 288 15.83 -27.69 22.70
CA THR A 288 17.18 -28.16 22.53
C THR A 288 17.27 -29.15 21.36
N SER A 289 18.02 -28.82 20.32
CA SER A 289 18.64 -29.84 19.48
C SER A 289 20.07 -29.40 19.17
N THR A 290 20.96 -30.13 19.80
CA THR A 290 22.41 -30.16 19.65
C THR A 290 22.82 -30.47 18.23
N GLN A 291 23.52 -29.55 17.56
CA GLN A 291 24.51 -29.97 16.57
C GLN A 291 25.82 -29.18 16.78
N LYS A 292 26.81 -29.95 17.14
CA LYS A 292 28.22 -29.56 17.23
C LYS A 292 28.75 -29.21 15.85
N SER A 293 29.45 -28.08 15.75
CA SER A 293 30.55 -27.89 14.80
C SER A 293 31.54 -26.92 15.39
N GLN A 294 32.62 -27.46 15.74
CA GLN A 294 34.02 -27.11 15.99
C GLN A 294 34.46 -25.63 15.76
N THR A 295 34.90 -25.11 16.84
CA THR A 295 36.08 -24.33 17.19
C THR A 295 36.95 -23.73 16.07
N GLN A 296 37.08 -22.42 16.04
CA GLN A 296 38.41 -21.80 15.98
C GLN A 296 38.45 -20.57 16.89
N LYS A 297 39.36 -20.63 17.86
CA LYS A 297 39.76 -19.55 18.75
C LYS A 297 40.51 -18.46 17.96
N ALA A 298 40.14 -17.22 18.15
CA ALA A 298 41.10 -16.13 18.13
C ALA A 298 40.68 -15.09 19.18
N THR A 299 41.45 -15.04 20.20
CA THR A 299 41.53 -14.07 21.27
C THR A 299 41.72 -12.65 20.73
N THR A 300 40.89 -11.71 21.10
CA THR A 300 41.39 -10.42 21.60
C THR A 300 40.29 -9.70 22.36
N GLN A 301 40.43 -9.63 23.67
CA GLN A 301 39.72 -8.73 24.54
C GLN A 301 40.06 -7.28 24.14
N LYS A 302 39.06 -6.51 23.75
CA LYS A 302 39.10 -5.06 23.88
C LYS A 302 37.81 -4.63 24.54
N SER A 303 37.90 -4.32 25.79
CA SER A 303 36.94 -3.58 26.58
C SER A 303 36.56 -2.29 25.85
N HIS A 304 35.34 -2.23 25.31
CA HIS A 304 34.79 -0.97 24.85
C HIS A 304 34.33 -0.17 26.06
N LYS A 305 35.14 0.80 26.48
CA LYS A 305 34.69 1.98 27.19
C LYS A 305 33.45 2.53 26.45
N LYS A 306 32.34 2.58 27.13
CA LYS A 306 31.14 3.30 26.71
C LYS A 306 31.58 4.73 26.43
N SER A 307 31.62 5.14 25.16
CA SER A 307 31.93 6.52 24.80
C SER A 307 30.75 7.39 25.26
N ASP A 308 31.06 8.35 26.09
CA ASP A 308 30.13 9.34 26.71
C ASP A 308 29.47 10.30 25.69
N GLN A 309 29.64 10.04 24.39
CA GLN A 309 29.11 10.89 23.33
C GLN A 309 27.67 10.53 22.98
N ALA A 310 26.77 11.52 23.06
CA ALA A 310 25.37 11.38 22.71
C ALA A 310 25.18 10.92 21.27
N LEU A 311 24.19 10.05 21.07
CA LEU A 311 23.79 9.52 19.76
C LEU A 311 22.60 10.29 19.21
N ILE A 312 22.77 10.94 18.07
CA ILE A 312 21.73 11.69 17.37
C ILE A 312 21.25 10.90 16.17
N ALA A 313 19.95 10.62 16.10
CA ALA A 313 19.34 9.98 14.94
C ALA A 313 18.75 11.00 13.98
N CYS A 314 18.83 10.73 12.67
CA CYS A 314 18.11 11.47 11.64
C CYS A 314 17.35 10.49 10.76
N ILE A 315 16.04 10.68 10.67
CA ILE A 315 15.12 9.89 9.84
C ILE A 315 14.68 10.77 8.69
N ASP A 316 15.19 10.52 7.49
CA ASP A 316 14.93 11.29 6.27
C ASP A 316 15.21 10.40 5.06
N ASP A 317 14.29 10.29 4.12
CA ASP A 317 14.43 9.43 2.94
C ASP A 317 15.40 9.96 1.88
N HIS A 318 15.80 11.23 2.01
CA HIS A 318 16.77 11.86 1.11
C HIS A 318 18.22 11.62 1.58
N PRO A 319 19.02 10.87 0.78
CA PRO A 319 20.41 10.58 1.15
C PRO A 319 21.26 11.83 1.38
N GLN A 320 20.98 12.92 0.64
CA GLN A 320 21.71 14.18 0.77
C GLN A 320 21.45 14.86 2.11
N THR A 321 20.20 14.86 2.59
CA THR A 321 19.85 15.38 3.92
C THR A 321 20.57 14.61 5.02
N CYS A 322 20.51 13.26 4.96
CA CYS A 322 21.22 12.42 5.90
C CYS A 322 22.74 12.64 5.88
N LYS A 323 23.34 12.90 4.71
CA LYS A 323 24.76 13.20 4.58
C LYS A 323 25.11 14.54 5.24
N ILE A 324 24.37 15.61 4.93
CA ILE A 324 24.58 16.94 5.54
C ILE A 324 24.43 16.84 7.06
N MET A 325 23.38 16.20 7.56
CA MET A 325 23.15 16.03 8.99
C MET A 325 24.28 15.24 9.66
N LYS A 326 24.79 14.18 9.00
CA LYS A 326 25.92 13.41 9.48
C LYS A 326 27.14 14.31 9.65
N ASP A 327 27.52 15.04 8.62
CA ASP A 327 28.72 15.88 8.62
C ASP A 327 28.62 16.95 9.72
N VAL A 328 27.48 17.60 9.87
CA VAL A 328 27.24 18.65 10.89
C VAL A 328 27.30 18.07 12.31
N ILE A 329 26.61 16.97 12.56
CA ILE A 329 26.50 16.34 13.90
C ILE A 329 27.83 15.75 14.33
N GLN A 330 28.55 15.07 13.42
CA GLN A 330 29.87 14.51 13.72
C GLN A 330 30.93 15.59 13.94
N SER A 331 30.90 16.66 13.13
CA SER A 331 31.81 17.82 13.34
C SER A 331 31.55 18.54 14.68
N ALA A 332 30.35 18.46 15.21
CA ALA A 332 29.99 18.99 16.53
C ALA A 332 30.34 18.03 17.69
N GLY A 333 30.96 16.88 17.43
CA GLY A 333 31.41 15.92 18.44
C GLY A 333 30.38 14.91 18.91
N TYR A 334 29.27 14.74 18.16
CA TYR A 334 28.21 13.77 18.49
C TYR A 334 28.27 12.53 17.60
N ARG A 335 27.74 11.41 18.08
CA ARG A 335 27.54 10.21 17.26
C ARG A 335 26.30 10.38 16.40
N PHE A 336 26.31 9.82 15.18
CA PHE A 336 25.22 9.95 14.22
C PHE A 336 24.65 8.60 13.79
N LEU A 337 23.32 8.52 13.70
CA LEU A 337 22.55 7.40 13.14
C LEU A 337 21.64 7.92 12.03
N GLY A 338 22.00 7.71 10.77
CA GLY A 338 21.15 8.03 9.61
C GLY A 338 20.21 6.88 9.28
N ILE A 339 18.92 7.18 9.09
CA ILE A 339 17.89 6.22 8.76
C ILE A 339 17.12 6.74 7.55
N GLN A 340 17.34 6.13 6.38
CA GLN A 340 16.69 6.53 5.13
C GLN A 340 15.39 5.76 4.86
N ASP A 341 15.25 4.60 5.46
CA ASP A 341 14.08 3.76 5.33
C ASP A 341 13.16 3.99 6.54
N SER A 342 12.06 4.71 6.31
CA SER A 342 11.08 5.02 7.37
C SER A 342 10.48 3.76 8.01
N ILE A 343 10.44 2.62 7.29
CA ILE A 343 9.95 1.34 7.82
C ILE A 343 10.92 0.79 8.88
N LYS A 344 12.22 0.95 8.66
CA LYS A 344 13.27 0.49 9.58
C LYS A 344 13.54 1.46 10.72
N ALA A 345 12.91 2.64 10.72
CA ALA A 345 13.22 3.68 11.68
C ALA A 345 12.99 3.22 13.13
N LEU A 346 11.79 2.76 13.46
CA LEU A 346 11.48 2.38 14.83
C LEU A 346 12.32 1.18 15.36
N PRO A 347 12.53 0.09 14.61
CA PRO A 347 13.46 -0.98 14.98
C PRO A 347 14.90 -0.49 15.23
N LEU A 348 15.42 0.40 14.39
CA LEU A 348 16.76 0.95 14.54
C LEU A 348 16.85 1.89 15.76
N LEU A 349 15.84 2.72 15.99
CA LEU A 349 15.75 3.55 17.19
C LEU A 349 15.76 2.69 18.46
N LEU A 350 14.96 1.61 18.51
CA LEU A 350 14.91 0.67 19.62
C LEU A 350 16.25 -0.02 19.88
N LYS A 351 16.96 -0.39 18.82
CA LYS A 351 18.26 -1.03 18.90
C LYS A 351 19.36 -0.07 19.39
N HIS A 352 19.36 1.16 18.88
CA HIS A 352 20.46 2.09 19.09
C HIS A 352 20.21 3.12 20.19
N LYS A 353 18.94 3.32 20.61
CA LYS A 353 18.51 4.21 21.71
C LYS A 353 19.12 5.61 21.63
N PRO A 354 18.80 6.39 20.56
CA PRO A 354 19.34 7.74 20.42
C PRO A 354 18.85 8.68 21.52
N ASP A 355 19.66 9.67 21.81
CA ASP A 355 19.39 10.70 22.81
C ASP A 355 18.56 11.85 22.23
N LEU A 356 18.55 12.05 20.89
CA LEU A 356 17.75 13.01 20.16
C LEU A 356 17.45 12.48 18.76
N ILE A 357 16.27 12.79 18.24
CA ILE A 357 15.79 12.31 16.92
C ILE A 357 15.39 13.52 16.07
N PHE A 358 16.01 13.68 14.90
CA PHE A 358 15.51 14.51 13.83
C PHE A 358 14.63 13.67 12.91
N LEU A 359 13.48 14.20 12.51
CA LEU A 359 12.46 13.45 11.76
C LEU A 359 11.88 14.30 10.63
N ASP A 360 12.06 13.85 9.39
CA ASP A 360 11.37 14.46 8.26
C ASP A 360 9.88 14.22 8.28
N LEU A 361 9.10 15.23 7.86
CA LEU A 361 7.64 15.10 7.72
C LEU A 361 7.23 14.42 6.44
N VAL A 362 7.97 14.62 5.36
CA VAL A 362 7.58 14.19 4.01
C VAL A 362 8.45 13.02 3.60
N MET A 363 8.10 11.84 4.11
CA MET A 363 8.77 10.60 3.74
C MET A 363 7.81 9.67 2.98
N PRO A 364 8.31 8.86 2.02
CA PRO A 364 7.51 7.80 1.42
C PRO A 364 7.13 6.75 2.46
N ILE A 365 5.91 6.20 2.34
CA ILE A 365 5.36 5.09 3.12
C ILE A 365 4.86 5.49 4.51
N VAL A 366 5.62 6.22 5.31
CA VAL A 366 5.22 6.66 6.66
C VAL A 366 5.33 8.18 6.73
N ASN A 367 4.22 8.85 7.03
CA ASN A 367 4.21 10.29 7.28
C ASN A 367 4.97 10.58 8.59
N GLY A 368 5.81 11.63 8.60
CA GLY A 368 6.58 12.01 9.78
C GLY A 368 5.72 12.31 11.03
N TYR A 369 4.51 12.80 10.88
CA TYR A 369 3.58 12.95 12.02
C TYR A 369 3.21 11.60 12.61
N GLU A 370 2.94 10.62 11.77
CA GLU A 370 2.61 9.27 12.21
C GLU A 370 3.82 8.60 12.86
N MET A 371 5.01 8.77 12.29
CA MET A 371 6.26 8.28 12.85
C MET A 371 6.51 8.91 14.23
N CYS A 372 6.30 10.22 14.39
CA CYS A 372 6.43 10.90 15.68
C CYS A 372 5.48 10.31 16.73
N ALA A 373 4.20 10.12 16.37
CA ALA A 373 3.22 9.50 17.25
C ALA A 373 3.62 8.05 17.62
N GLN A 374 4.20 7.30 16.70
CA GLN A 374 4.69 5.94 16.97
C GLN A 374 5.90 5.96 17.92
N ILE A 375 6.84 6.87 17.75
CA ILE A 375 7.99 7.04 18.64
C ILE A 375 7.49 7.36 20.06
N ARG A 376 6.51 8.24 20.22
CA ARG A 376 5.95 8.64 21.54
C ARG A 376 5.20 7.53 22.25
N ARG A 377 4.63 6.56 21.53
CA ARG A 377 3.98 5.38 22.12
C ARG A 377 4.97 4.38 22.72
N VAL A 378 6.24 4.53 22.44
CA VAL A 378 7.30 3.71 23.04
C VAL A 378 7.78 4.38 24.31
N SER A 379 7.55 3.76 25.46
CA SER A 379 7.88 4.31 26.79
C SER A 379 9.33 4.77 26.91
N MET A 380 10.27 4.06 26.27
CA MET A 380 11.68 4.42 26.21
C MET A 380 11.94 5.78 25.57
N PHE A 381 11.10 6.21 24.61
CA PHE A 381 11.23 7.47 23.87
C PHE A 381 10.23 8.53 24.31
N ALA A 382 9.51 8.31 25.40
CA ALA A 382 8.50 9.26 25.91
C ALA A 382 9.12 10.66 26.10
N ASN A 383 10.33 10.73 26.65
CA ASN A 383 11.06 11.97 26.94
C ASN A 383 12.20 12.27 25.93
N THR A 384 12.48 11.41 24.96
CA THR A 384 13.52 11.66 23.96
C THR A 384 13.11 12.83 23.06
N PRO A 385 13.91 13.89 22.90
CA PRO A 385 13.57 15.00 22.04
C PRO A 385 13.38 14.53 20.58
N VAL A 386 12.23 14.87 19.98
CA VAL A 386 11.93 14.65 18.57
C VAL A 386 11.76 15.99 17.88
N ILE A 387 12.68 16.32 16.99
CA ILE A 387 12.74 17.57 16.25
C ILE A 387 12.27 17.32 14.81
N ILE A 388 11.21 17.96 14.41
CA ILE A 388 10.67 17.83 13.06
C ILE A 388 11.49 18.63 12.06
N LEU A 389 11.92 17.99 10.97
CA LEU A 389 12.47 18.66 9.79
C LEU A 389 11.34 18.94 8.81
N THR A 390 11.11 20.20 8.44
CA THR A 390 9.99 20.56 7.56
C THR A 390 10.39 21.56 6.49
N ALA A 391 9.87 21.36 5.27
CA ALA A 391 9.98 22.36 4.21
C ALA A 391 8.88 23.46 4.30
N LYS A 392 7.96 23.35 5.27
CA LYS A 392 6.82 24.27 5.44
C LYS A 392 6.81 24.84 6.86
N ASP A 393 6.94 26.15 6.97
CA ASP A 393 6.87 26.88 8.24
C ASP A 393 5.42 27.31 8.62
N GLY A 394 4.40 26.64 8.10
CA GLY A 394 3.01 26.97 8.36
C GLY A 394 2.59 26.76 9.81
N ILE A 395 1.79 27.71 10.36
CA ILE A 395 1.23 27.62 11.74
C ILE A 395 0.48 26.29 11.94
N VAL A 396 -0.22 25.81 10.91
CA VAL A 396 -0.99 24.56 10.94
C VAL A 396 -0.08 23.35 11.11
N ASP A 397 1.10 23.33 10.48
CA ASP A 397 2.05 22.22 10.58
C ASP A 397 2.71 22.18 11.97
N ARG A 398 2.96 23.32 12.57
CA ARG A 398 3.48 23.43 13.95
C ARG A 398 2.48 22.93 15.00
N VAL A 399 1.19 23.26 14.83
CA VAL A 399 0.13 22.78 15.74
C VAL A 399 -0.03 21.27 15.64
N ARG A 400 -0.08 20.72 14.41
CA ARG A 400 -0.17 19.26 14.19
C ARG A 400 1.00 18.49 14.80
N ALA A 401 2.22 19.02 14.63
CA ALA A 401 3.39 18.34 15.16
C ALA A 401 3.42 18.35 16.70
N ARG A 402 2.96 19.43 17.35
CA ARG A 402 2.80 19.45 18.81
C ARG A 402 1.77 18.43 19.29
N ILE A 403 0.65 18.28 18.59
CA ILE A 403 -0.40 17.29 18.92
C ILE A 403 0.16 15.85 18.90
N VAL A 404 1.06 15.54 17.95
CA VAL A 404 1.69 14.20 17.88
C VAL A 404 2.92 14.03 18.78
N GLY A 405 3.24 15.06 19.59
CA GLY A 405 4.29 14.99 20.60
C GLY A 405 5.69 15.37 20.10
N ALA A 406 5.81 16.12 19.01
CA ALA A 406 7.09 16.72 18.62
C ALA A 406 7.57 17.73 19.68
N THR A 407 8.89 17.73 19.92
CA THR A 407 9.51 18.64 20.90
C THR A 407 9.78 20.01 20.29
N ASP A 408 10.27 20.06 19.05
CA ASP A 408 10.61 21.31 18.36
C ASP A 408 10.61 21.09 16.81
N PHE A 409 10.94 22.14 16.06
CA PHE A 409 10.97 22.16 14.59
C PHE A 409 12.23 22.79 14.07
N LEU A 410 12.65 22.36 12.88
CA LEU A 410 13.73 22.94 12.13
C LEU A 410 13.33 23.02 10.65
N SER A 411 13.36 24.22 10.06
CA SER A 411 13.00 24.40 8.66
C SER A 411 14.09 23.93 7.72
N LYS A 412 13.71 23.31 6.62
CA LYS A 412 14.58 23.06 5.46
C LYS A 412 14.58 24.30 4.55
N PRO A 413 15.73 24.73 3.97
CA PRO A 413 17.01 24.05 3.92
C PRO A 413 17.71 24.00 5.28
N ILE A 414 18.50 22.93 5.50
CA ILE A 414 19.18 22.69 6.78
C ILE A 414 20.27 23.73 7.00
N ASP A 415 20.15 24.44 8.11
CA ASP A 415 21.15 25.39 8.59
C ASP A 415 22.03 24.71 9.66
N ASN A 416 23.31 24.59 9.38
CA ASN A 416 24.26 23.90 10.22
C ASN A 416 24.32 24.47 11.65
N GLN A 417 24.27 25.79 11.79
CA GLN A 417 24.33 26.42 13.10
C GLN A 417 23.07 26.13 13.91
N LYS A 418 21.89 26.16 13.27
CA LYS A 418 20.63 25.82 13.93
C LYS A 418 20.56 24.37 14.36
N VAL A 419 21.08 23.43 13.57
CA VAL A 419 21.16 22.01 13.94
C VAL A 419 21.99 21.84 15.22
N VAL A 420 23.22 22.40 15.25
CA VAL A 420 24.10 22.28 16.41
C VAL A 420 23.48 22.98 17.64
N ALA A 421 22.91 24.15 17.47
CA ALA A 421 22.21 24.87 18.56
C ALA A 421 21.02 24.05 19.11
N THR A 422 20.25 23.40 18.24
CA THR A 422 19.14 22.54 18.65
C THR A 422 19.63 21.31 19.40
N VAL A 423 20.69 20.64 18.95
CA VAL A 423 21.25 19.49 19.65
C VAL A 423 21.75 19.92 21.04
N ARG A 424 22.49 21.01 21.15
CA ARG A 424 22.95 21.53 22.43
C ARG A 424 21.79 21.87 23.39
N LYS A 425 20.77 22.56 22.89
CA LYS A 425 19.58 22.94 23.67
C LYS A 425 18.91 21.74 24.34
N TYR A 426 18.75 20.63 23.62
CA TYR A 426 17.99 19.49 24.14
C TYR A 426 18.85 18.38 24.74
N HIS A 427 20.15 18.34 24.47
CA HIS A 427 21.07 17.40 25.13
C HIS A 427 21.39 17.80 26.56
N THR A 428 21.55 19.10 26.86
CA THR A 428 21.86 19.62 28.19
C THR A 428 20.69 19.58 29.17
N THR A 429 19.45 19.36 28.71
CA THR A 429 18.23 19.29 29.53
C THR A 429 17.81 17.87 29.95
N SER A 430 18.57 16.83 29.59
CA SER A 430 18.31 15.48 30.10
C SER A 430 18.76 15.39 31.57
N PRO A 431 17.86 15.07 32.51
CA PRO A 431 18.25 14.92 33.91
C PRO A 431 19.22 13.74 34.04
N THR A 432 20.36 14.01 34.67
CA THR A 432 21.30 13.00 35.16
C THR A 432 20.52 11.97 35.95
N LYS A 433 20.62 10.71 35.58
CA LYS A 433 20.15 9.59 36.39
C LYS A 433 20.91 9.62 37.68
N THR A 434 20.30 10.15 38.73
CA THR A 434 20.71 9.88 40.11
C THR A 434 20.28 8.45 40.43
N ASP A 435 21.25 7.58 40.65
CA ASP A 435 21.02 6.27 41.26
C ASP A 435 20.40 6.45 42.63
N PRO A 436 19.38 5.67 43.03
CA PRO A 436 18.93 5.65 44.40
C PRO A 436 19.94 4.89 45.27
N VAL A 437 20.30 5.50 46.38
CA VAL A 437 21.03 4.93 47.50
C VAL A 437 20.22 3.82 48.16
#